data_f89ce0b5a641eddcddb6358d27cc7017
#
_entry.id   f89ce0b5a641eddcddb6358d27cc7017
#
_cell.length_a   1.000
_cell.length_b   1.000
_cell.length_c   1.000
_cell.angle_alpha   90.00
_cell.angle_beta   90.00
_cell.angle_gamma   90.00
#
_symmetry.space_group_name_H-M   'P 1'
#
loop_
_entity.id
_entity.type
_entity.pdbx_description
1 polymer ?
#
loop_
_entity_poly.entity_id
_entity_poly.type
_entity_poly.pdbx_seq_one_letter_code
_entity_poly.pdbx_strand_id
1 'polypeptide(L)'
;MNSRIIKSVYESRFIPERYWNISFKSFEQYGLPEWDSLIKKLKNYGSHSLYKKGKGIFLSGDYRSGKTALSIALLKYILKCNKTAFYFIPVYTFYDLFFNDRDFYDFVKNQDFLVLDDFGREYKKKEFSGETLENFIRFRINANKGTMINSNLDLKNIKEVYGDAIYELLSDIDDDSTPLFEILRTP
;
A
#
# COMPACT_ATOMS: atom_id res chain seq x y z
N MET A 1 1.38 25.27 4.28
CA MET A 1 1.64 24.90 2.88
C MET A 1 0.46 25.36 2.03
N ASN A 2 0.70 26.05 0.91
CA ASN A 2 -0.36 26.65 0.09
C ASN A 2 -1.27 25.53 -0.48
N SER A 3 -2.59 25.73 -0.47
CA SER A 3 -3.56 24.69 -0.92
C SER A 3 -3.35 24.23 -2.37
N ARG A 4 -2.86 25.11 -3.25
CA ARG A 4 -2.50 24.77 -4.64
C ARG A 4 -1.31 23.80 -4.72
N ILE A 5 -0.28 23.98 -3.87
CA ILE A 5 0.91 23.10 -3.84
C ILE A 5 0.50 21.70 -3.34
N ILE A 6 -0.39 21.64 -2.34
CA ILE A 6 -0.86 20.36 -1.81
C ILE A 6 -1.63 19.57 -2.89
N LYS A 7 -2.50 20.24 -3.63
CA LYS A 7 -3.26 19.63 -4.74
C LYS A 7 -2.32 19.04 -5.80
N SER A 8 -1.38 19.84 -6.29
CA SER A 8 -0.38 19.41 -7.28
C SER A 8 0.43 18.19 -6.79
N VAL A 9 0.79 18.14 -5.50
CA VAL A 9 1.47 16.97 -4.92
C VAL A 9 0.59 15.74 -4.93
N TYR A 10 -0.70 15.85 -4.63
CA TYR A 10 -1.60 14.70 -4.62
C TYR A 10 -1.89 14.19 -6.04
N GLU A 11 -2.10 15.09 -7.01
CA GLU A 11 -2.28 14.75 -8.41
C GLU A 11 -1.08 13.99 -8.96
N SER A 12 0.14 14.53 -8.77
CA SER A 12 1.39 13.89 -9.22
C SER A 12 1.69 12.55 -8.56
N ARG A 13 0.96 12.19 -7.50
CA ARG A 13 1.10 10.93 -6.75
C ARG A 13 -0.07 9.97 -6.97
N PHE A 14 -0.91 10.22 -7.96
CA PHE A 14 -2.11 9.46 -8.31
C PHE A 14 -3.16 9.36 -7.19
N ILE A 15 -3.17 10.29 -6.23
CA ILE A 15 -4.21 10.32 -5.19
C ILE A 15 -5.50 10.89 -5.78
N PRO A 16 -6.59 10.12 -5.85
CA PRO A 16 -7.85 10.60 -6.41
C PRO A 16 -8.42 11.78 -5.60
N GLU A 17 -8.98 12.77 -6.30
CA GLU A 17 -9.48 14.02 -5.70
C GLU A 17 -10.45 13.80 -4.55
N ARG A 18 -11.34 12.80 -4.66
CA ARG A 18 -12.32 12.44 -3.62
C ARG A 18 -11.69 12.12 -2.27
N TYR A 19 -10.39 11.80 -2.21
CA TYR A 19 -9.67 11.48 -0.98
C TYR A 19 -8.75 12.60 -0.47
N TRP A 20 -8.71 13.76 -1.13
CA TRP A 20 -7.81 14.84 -0.72
C TRP A 20 -8.10 15.38 0.69
N ASN A 21 -9.34 15.28 1.15
CA ASN A 21 -9.72 15.71 2.49
C ASN A 21 -9.68 14.60 3.54
N ILE A 22 -9.41 13.35 3.14
CA ILE A 22 -9.32 12.21 4.06
C ILE A 22 -8.10 12.32 4.96
N SER A 23 -8.28 11.96 6.23
CA SER A 23 -7.22 11.81 7.23
C SER A 23 -7.65 10.75 8.26
N PHE A 24 -6.77 10.36 9.19
CA PHE A 24 -7.16 9.45 10.26
C PHE A 24 -8.34 9.94 11.10
N LYS A 25 -8.48 11.28 11.27
CA LYS A 25 -9.65 11.88 11.95
C LYS A 25 -10.98 11.55 11.29
N SER A 26 -10.97 11.30 9.99
CA SER A 26 -12.19 10.92 9.24
C SER A 26 -12.73 9.55 9.68
N PHE A 27 -11.92 8.71 10.29
CA PHE A 27 -12.30 7.39 10.79
C PHE A 27 -12.61 7.40 12.29
N GLU A 28 -11.98 8.28 13.06
CA GLU A 28 -12.20 8.43 14.50
C GLU A 28 -13.69 8.76 14.83
N GLN A 29 -14.40 9.39 13.90
CA GLN A 29 -15.82 9.72 14.05
C GLN A 29 -16.75 8.50 14.10
N TYR A 30 -16.30 7.32 13.66
CA TYR A 30 -17.12 6.10 13.72
C TYR A 30 -17.21 5.52 15.13
N GLY A 31 -16.29 5.90 16.04
CA GLY A 31 -16.33 5.50 17.46
C GLY A 31 -16.24 3.99 17.71
N LEU A 32 -15.70 3.22 16.76
CA LEU A 32 -15.56 1.78 16.87
C LEU A 32 -14.13 1.42 17.32
N PRO A 33 -13.98 0.63 18.39
CA PRO A 33 -12.67 0.26 18.94
C PRO A 33 -11.73 -0.40 17.93
N GLU A 34 -12.28 -1.14 16.96
CA GLU A 34 -11.51 -1.80 15.90
C GLU A 34 -10.82 -0.77 15.00
N TRP A 35 -11.49 0.35 14.67
CA TRP A 35 -10.88 1.45 13.92
C TRP A 35 -9.76 2.12 14.72
N ASP A 36 -9.98 2.37 16.00
CA ASP A 36 -8.98 3.01 16.86
C ASP A 36 -7.71 2.16 16.97
N SER A 37 -7.86 0.84 17.12
CA SER A 37 -6.75 -0.10 17.14
C SER A 37 -5.98 -0.10 15.83
N LEU A 38 -6.67 -0.18 14.69
CA LEU A 38 -6.09 -0.17 13.37
C LEU A 38 -5.35 1.15 13.08
N ILE A 39 -5.97 2.28 13.38
CA ILE A 39 -5.36 3.61 13.22
C ILE A 39 -4.11 3.75 14.09
N LYS A 40 -4.13 3.25 15.32
CA LYS A 40 -2.97 3.27 16.21
C LYS A 40 -1.79 2.52 15.61
N LYS A 41 -2.02 1.33 15.05
CA LYS A 41 -0.99 0.54 14.36
C LYS A 41 -0.42 1.29 13.16
N LEU A 42 -1.26 1.87 12.31
CA LEU A 42 -0.84 2.63 11.15
C LEU A 42 -0.07 3.91 11.52
N LYS A 43 -0.50 4.62 12.56
CA LYS A 43 0.24 5.78 13.09
C LYS A 43 1.61 5.36 13.62
N ASN A 44 1.68 4.23 14.33
CA ASN A 44 2.94 3.67 14.82
C ASN A 44 3.89 3.33 13.67
N TYR A 45 3.39 2.63 12.64
CA TYR A 45 4.14 2.32 11.43
C TYR A 45 4.75 3.57 10.77
N GLY A 46 3.95 4.63 10.59
CA GLY A 46 4.40 5.87 9.97
C GLY A 46 5.35 6.68 10.84
N SER A 47 5.09 6.82 12.14
CA SER A 47 5.92 7.62 13.07
C SER A 47 7.30 7.00 13.31
N HIS A 48 7.40 5.67 13.36
CA HIS A 48 8.65 4.95 13.51
C HIS A 48 9.36 4.68 12.17
N SER A 49 8.81 5.18 11.07
CA SER A 49 9.38 5.04 9.73
C SER A 49 9.68 3.58 9.35
N LEU A 50 8.83 2.64 9.74
CA LEU A 50 9.04 1.20 9.50
C LEU A 50 9.18 0.88 8.00
N TYR A 51 8.55 1.67 7.14
CA TYR A 51 8.70 1.57 5.69
C TYR A 51 10.14 1.75 5.20
N LYS A 52 11.00 2.50 5.92
CA LYS A 52 12.44 2.66 5.59
C LYS A 52 13.28 1.44 5.96
N LYS A 53 12.68 0.49 6.66
CA LYS A 53 13.27 -0.81 7.01
C LYS A 53 12.72 -1.94 6.12
N GLY A 54 12.08 -1.61 5.00
CA GLY A 54 11.46 -2.58 4.11
C GLY A 54 10.17 -3.21 4.63
N LYS A 55 9.71 -2.83 5.83
CA LYS A 55 8.46 -3.39 6.39
C LYS A 55 7.26 -2.96 5.57
N GLY A 56 6.39 -3.91 5.26
CA GLY A 56 5.18 -3.71 4.51
C GLY A 56 3.91 -3.78 5.36
N ILE A 57 2.79 -3.51 4.73
CA ILE A 57 1.44 -3.71 5.28
C ILE A 57 0.62 -4.44 4.23
N PHE A 58 -0.03 -5.54 4.61
CA PHE A 58 -1.10 -6.14 3.84
C PHE A 58 -2.43 -5.82 4.51
N LEU A 59 -3.24 -4.97 3.87
CA LEU A 59 -4.54 -4.54 4.38
C LEU A 59 -5.66 -5.21 3.60
N SER A 60 -6.32 -6.17 4.23
CA SER A 60 -7.49 -6.85 3.68
C SER A 60 -8.81 -6.28 4.21
N GLY A 61 -9.90 -6.64 3.56
CA GLY A 61 -11.27 -6.31 4.02
C GLY A 61 -12.27 -6.28 2.88
N ASP A 62 -13.53 -6.16 3.21
CA ASP A 62 -14.62 -6.21 2.26
C ASP A 62 -14.62 -5.04 1.28
N TYR A 63 -15.35 -5.17 0.19
CA TYR A 63 -15.55 -4.08 -0.75
C TYR A 63 -16.17 -2.87 -0.04
N ARG A 64 -15.63 -1.67 -0.28
CA ARG A 64 -16.04 -0.41 0.38
C ARG A 64 -15.78 -0.33 1.89
N SER A 65 -14.97 -1.19 2.46
CA SER A 65 -14.57 -1.13 3.87
C SER A 65 -13.56 -0.03 4.21
N GLY A 66 -13.26 0.90 3.30
CA GLY A 66 -12.41 2.06 3.58
C GLY A 66 -10.89 1.86 3.40
N LYS A 67 -10.42 0.71 2.89
CA LYS A 67 -8.98 0.42 2.70
C LYS A 67 -8.24 1.52 1.94
N THR A 68 -8.72 1.90 0.76
CA THR A 68 -8.15 2.97 -0.06
C THR A 68 -8.05 4.29 0.70
N ALA A 69 -9.13 4.68 1.38
CA ALA A 69 -9.17 5.91 2.18
C ALA A 69 -8.16 5.88 3.33
N LEU A 70 -8.05 4.73 4.00
CA LEU A 70 -7.13 4.53 5.12
C LEU A 70 -5.66 4.57 4.67
N SER A 71 -5.34 3.95 3.53
CA SER A 71 -4.00 3.99 2.95
C SER A 71 -3.59 5.40 2.58
N ILE A 72 -4.49 6.17 1.99
CA ILE A 72 -4.25 7.58 1.67
C ILE A 72 -4.09 8.42 2.94
N ALA A 73 -4.85 8.13 4.00
CA ALA A 73 -4.66 8.77 5.30
C ALA A 73 -3.26 8.48 5.86
N LEU A 74 -2.75 7.25 5.72
CA LEU A 74 -1.40 6.87 6.11
C LEU A 74 -0.34 7.60 5.27
N LEU A 75 -0.48 7.63 3.94
CA LEU A 75 0.44 8.37 3.06
C LEU A 75 0.56 9.84 3.49
N LYS A 76 -0.57 10.50 3.73
CA LYS A 76 -0.60 11.90 4.17
C LYS A 76 0.01 12.09 5.56
N TYR A 77 -0.16 11.13 6.44
CA TYR A 77 0.46 11.13 7.77
C TYR A 77 1.97 10.99 7.67
N ILE A 78 2.47 10.06 6.87
CA ILE A 78 3.91 9.87 6.60
C ILE A 78 4.52 11.14 5.99
N LEU A 79 3.86 11.74 5.00
CA LEU A 79 4.32 12.99 4.39
C LEU A 79 4.44 14.11 5.41
N LYS A 80 3.47 14.22 6.32
CA LYS A 80 3.48 15.24 7.39
C LYS A 80 4.61 15.02 8.38
N CYS A 81 4.86 13.77 8.77
CA CYS A 81 5.87 13.42 9.77
C CYS A 81 7.30 13.45 9.20
N ASN A 82 7.50 12.91 8.00
CA ASN A 82 8.84 12.53 7.53
C ASN A 82 9.21 13.10 6.15
N LYS A 83 8.31 13.82 5.47
CA LYS A 83 8.50 14.39 4.12
C LYS A 83 9.06 13.39 3.09
N THR A 84 8.68 12.13 3.22
CA THR A 84 9.18 11.03 2.40
C THR A 84 8.50 10.99 1.03
N ALA A 85 9.23 10.51 0.03
CA ALA A 85 8.68 10.22 -1.29
C ALA A 85 7.76 8.98 -1.24
N PHE A 86 6.55 9.12 -1.78
CA PHE A 86 5.55 8.07 -1.83
C PHE A 86 4.73 8.13 -3.12
N TYR A 87 4.11 7.01 -3.46
CA TYR A 87 3.11 6.93 -4.52
C TYR A 87 1.93 6.07 -4.10
N PHE A 88 0.79 6.35 -4.71
CA PHE A 88 -0.44 5.55 -4.62
C PHE A 88 -0.77 5.07 -6.04
N ILE A 89 -0.79 3.77 -6.25
CA ILE A 89 -0.99 3.20 -7.59
C ILE A 89 -1.99 2.05 -7.50
N PRO A 90 -3.11 2.13 -8.21
CA PRO A 90 -3.95 0.95 -8.46
C PRO A 90 -3.14 -0.10 -9.24
N VAL A 91 -3.37 -1.38 -8.96
CA VAL A 91 -2.58 -2.45 -9.60
C VAL A 91 -2.73 -2.45 -11.13
N TYR A 92 -3.89 -2.06 -11.68
CA TYR A 92 -4.02 -1.92 -13.12
C TYR A 92 -3.09 -0.84 -13.71
N THR A 93 -2.89 0.29 -13.00
CA THR A 93 -1.94 1.33 -13.40
C THR A 93 -0.49 0.83 -13.30
N PHE A 94 -0.18 0.00 -12.29
CA PHE A 94 1.13 -0.64 -12.18
C PHE A 94 1.48 -1.44 -13.45
N TYR A 95 0.54 -2.25 -13.96
CA TYR A 95 0.77 -3.01 -15.19
C TYR A 95 0.86 -2.11 -16.42
N ASP A 96 0.03 -1.07 -16.50
CA ASP A 96 0.10 -0.10 -17.58
C ASP A 96 1.48 0.57 -17.64
N LEU A 97 2.02 1.00 -16.52
CA LEU A 97 3.38 1.54 -16.44
C LEU A 97 4.45 0.50 -16.81
N PHE A 98 4.29 -0.73 -16.35
CA PHE A 98 5.23 -1.80 -16.65
C PHE A 98 5.37 -2.06 -18.14
N PHE A 99 4.26 -2.02 -18.88
CA PHE A 99 4.26 -2.30 -20.33
C PHE A 99 4.52 -1.07 -21.21
N ASN A 100 4.08 0.11 -20.79
CA ASN A 100 4.02 1.29 -21.66
C ASN A 100 4.93 2.45 -21.24
N ASP A 101 5.40 2.51 -19.98
CA ASP A 101 6.26 3.57 -19.45
C ASP A 101 7.29 3.00 -18.48
N ARG A 102 8.32 2.41 -19.02
CA ARG A 102 9.35 1.72 -18.23
C ARG A 102 10.13 2.66 -17.31
N ASP A 103 10.43 3.87 -17.77
CA ASP A 103 11.20 4.85 -17.00
C ASP A 103 10.39 5.29 -15.77
N PHE A 104 9.11 5.56 -15.94
CA PHE A 104 8.25 5.91 -14.81
C PHE A 104 7.96 4.72 -13.90
N TYR A 105 7.83 3.51 -14.44
CA TYR A 105 7.76 2.28 -13.64
C TYR A 105 8.98 2.14 -12.74
N ASP A 106 10.19 2.29 -13.27
CA ASP A 106 11.43 2.17 -12.50
C ASP A 106 11.57 3.30 -11.48
N PHE A 107 11.10 4.50 -11.80
CA PHE A 107 11.03 5.60 -10.85
C PHE A 107 10.10 5.28 -9.67
N VAL A 108 8.89 4.78 -9.93
CA VAL A 108 7.91 4.40 -8.89
C VAL A 108 8.40 3.23 -8.06
N LYS A 109 8.99 2.22 -8.72
CA LYS A 109 9.57 1.04 -8.06
C LYS A 109 10.59 1.41 -6.99
N ASN A 110 11.28 2.53 -7.16
CA ASN A 110 12.33 3.01 -6.27
C ASN A 110 11.86 3.99 -5.17
N GLN A 111 10.57 4.30 -5.09
CA GLN A 111 10.06 5.19 -4.02
C GLN A 111 10.16 4.54 -2.63
N ASP A 112 10.39 5.35 -1.59
CA ASP A 112 10.55 4.86 -0.22
C ASP A 112 9.31 4.14 0.31
N PHE A 113 8.13 4.65 -0.05
CA PHE A 113 6.85 4.05 0.33
C PHE A 113 5.87 4.03 -0.85
N LEU A 114 5.26 2.89 -1.09
CA LEU A 114 4.29 2.69 -2.16
C LEU A 114 3.02 2.03 -1.63
N VAL A 115 1.87 2.52 -2.08
CA VAL A 115 0.59 1.81 -1.93
C VAL A 115 0.19 1.19 -3.25
N LEU A 116 0.01 -0.13 -3.27
CA LEU A 116 -0.64 -0.89 -4.34
C LEU A 116 -2.09 -1.13 -3.94
N ASP A 117 -3.01 -0.46 -4.63
CA ASP A 117 -4.44 -0.55 -4.34
C ASP A 117 -5.17 -1.52 -5.29
N ASP A 118 -6.27 -2.09 -4.83
CA ASP A 118 -7.10 -3.03 -5.58
C ASP A 118 -6.37 -4.32 -6.00
N PHE A 119 -5.40 -4.79 -5.19
CA PHE A 119 -4.69 -6.05 -5.43
C PHE A 119 -5.66 -7.23 -5.42
N GLY A 120 -5.58 -8.08 -6.46
CA GLY A 120 -6.50 -9.21 -6.65
C GLY A 120 -7.62 -8.96 -7.65
N ARG A 121 -7.77 -7.75 -8.16
CA ARG A 121 -8.78 -7.43 -9.19
C ARG A 121 -8.28 -7.68 -10.61
N GLU A 122 -6.98 -7.65 -10.83
CA GLU A 122 -6.31 -7.83 -12.12
C GLU A 122 -6.27 -9.29 -12.60
N TYR A 123 -6.37 -10.28 -11.70
CA TYR A 123 -6.25 -11.72 -12.04
C TYR A 123 -7.24 -12.19 -13.11
N LYS A 124 -8.30 -11.42 -13.35
CA LYS A 124 -9.28 -11.70 -14.41
C LYS A 124 -8.76 -11.42 -15.82
N LYS A 125 -7.62 -10.72 -15.96
CA LYS A 125 -6.98 -10.42 -17.24
C LYS A 125 -5.77 -11.33 -17.43
N LYS A 126 -5.82 -12.21 -18.44
CA LYS A 126 -4.74 -13.17 -18.76
C LYS A 126 -3.37 -12.55 -19.05
N GLU A 127 -3.35 -11.24 -19.35
CA GLU A 127 -2.13 -10.49 -19.66
C GLU A 127 -1.30 -10.13 -18.41
N PHE A 128 -1.90 -10.26 -17.21
CA PHE A 128 -1.25 -9.88 -15.96
C PHE A 128 -0.70 -11.11 -15.27
N SER A 129 0.64 -11.26 -15.28
CA SER A 129 1.28 -12.38 -14.61
C SER A 129 1.54 -12.08 -13.13
N GLY A 130 1.21 -13.02 -12.27
CA GLY A 130 1.57 -12.96 -10.85
C GLY A 130 3.09 -12.83 -10.65
N GLU A 131 3.90 -13.39 -11.56
CA GLU A 131 5.36 -13.30 -11.55
C GLU A 131 5.86 -11.85 -11.64
N THR A 132 5.23 -10.99 -12.45
CA THR A 132 5.62 -9.56 -12.52
C THR A 132 5.41 -8.86 -11.19
N LEU A 133 4.29 -9.12 -10.51
CA LEU A 133 4.01 -8.58 -9.17
C LEU A 133 4.94 -9.16 -8.11
N GLU A 134 5.18 -10.46 -8.14
CA GLU A 134 6.12 -11.13 -7.24
C GLU A 134 7.51 -10.50 -7.33
N ASN A 135 8.06 -10.41 -8.53
CA ASN A 135 9.37 -9.82 -8.78
C ASN A 135 9.45 -8.36 -8.33
N PHE A 136 8.36 -7.60 -8.50
CA PHE A 136 8.29 -6.23 -8.04
C PHE A 136 8.28 -6.13 -6.51
N ILE A 137 7.45 -6.92 -5.84
CA ILE A 137 7.36 -6.93 -4.36
C ILE A 137 8.70 -7.40 -3.77
N ARG A 138 9.29 -8.47 -4.30
CA ARG A 138 10.59 -9.01 -3.89
C ARG A 138 11.71 -7.97 -4.05
N PHE A 139 11.74 -7.26 -5.18
CA PHE A 139 12.70 -6.16 -5.35
C PHE A 139 12.57 -5.11 -4.26
N ARG A 140 11.35 -4.69 -3.93
CA ARG A 140 11.13 -3.64 -2.94
C ARG A 140 11.52 -4.09 -1.53
N ILE A 141 11.23 -5.33 -1.16
CA ILE A 141 11.70 -5.94 0.10
C ILE A 141 13.23 -5.89 0.17
N ASN A 142 13.91 -6.42 -0.86
CA ASN A 142 15.38 -6.48 -0.91
C ASN A 142 16.04 -5.09 -0.91
N ALA A 143 15.35 -4.08 -1.43
CA ALA A 143 15.81 -2.68 -1.43
C ALA A 143 15.41 -1.89 -0.16
N ASN A 144 14.86 -2.56 0.86
CA ASN A 144 14.33 -1.93 2.09
C ASN A 144 13.30 -0.84 1.82
N LYS A 145 12.39 -1.08 0.87
CA LYS A 145 11.35 -0.11 0.48
C LYS A 145 9.97 -0.60 0.94
N GLY A 146 9.31 0.21 1.78
CA GLY A 146 8.00 -0.12 2.33
C GLY A 146 6.93 -0.21 1.26
N THR A 147 6.09 -1.25 1.36
CA THR A 147 4.96 -1.45 0.47
C THR A 147 3.69 -1.71 1.28
N MET A 148 2.64 -0.98 0.99
CA MET A 148 1.31 -1.28 1.49
C MET A 148 0.46 -1.85 0.35
N ILE A 149 -0.14 -2.99 0.59
CA ILE A 149 -0.98 -3.69 -0.38
C ILE A 149 -2.40 -3.73 0.16
N ASN A 150 -3.35 -3.16 -0.59
CA ASN A 150 -4.77 -3.23 -0.27
C ASN A 150 -5.46 -4.29 -1.12
N SER A 151 -6.18 -5.20 -0.49
CA SER A 151 -6.89 -6.27 -1.19
C SER A 151 -8.29 -6.51 -0.63
N ASN A 152 -9.20 -6.96 -1.49
CA ASN A 152 -10.47 -7.55 -1.06
C ASN A 152 -10.32 -9.05 -0.73
N LEU A 153 -9.17 -9.63 -1.04
CA LEU A 153 -8.82 -11.00 -0.72
C LEU A 153 -8.06 -11.03 0.61
N ASP A 154 -8.33 -12.02 1.42
CA ASP A 154 -7.46 -12.33 2.55
C ASP A 154 -6.23 -13.15 2.09
N LEU A 155 -5.31 -13.45 3.00
CA LEU A 155 -4.10 -14.19 2.65
C LEU A 155 -4.38 -15.59 2.08
N LYS A 156 -5.44 -16.26 2.56
CA LYS A 156 -5.80 -17.58 2.06
C LYS A 156 -6.25 -17.50 0.59
N ASN A 157 -7.09 -16.54 0.29
CA ASN A 157 -7.55 -16.31 -1.08
C ASN A 157 -6.43 -15.78 -1.98
N ILE A 158 -5.45 -15.04 -1.46
CA ILE A 158 -4.24 -14.64 -2.19
C ILE A 158 -3.46 -15.88 -2.63
N LYS A 159 -3.28 -16.87 -1.75
CA LYS A 159 -2.62 -18.14 -2.09
C LYS A 159 -3.35 -18.88 -3.22
N GLU A 160 -4.68 -18.92 -3.16
CA GLU A 160 -5.51 -19.58 -4.19
C GLU A 160 -5.40 -18.87 -5.56
N VAL A 161 -5.28 -17.54 -5.58
CA VAL A 161 -5.27 -16.72 -6.81
C VAL A 161 -3.87 -16.59 -7.42
N TYR A 162 -2.85 -16.37 -6.61
CA TYR A 162 -1.49 -16.05 -7.06
C TYR A 162 -0.47 -17.16 -6.82
N GLY A 163 -0.88 -18.22 -6.09
CA GLY A 163 0.02 -19.31 -5.72
C GLY A 163 0.86 -19.05 -4.48
N ASP A 164 1.76 -20.00 -4.20
CA ASP A 164 2.56 -20.01 -2.98
C ASP A 164 3.56 -18.84 -2.92
N ALA A 165 4.16 -18.45 -4.05
CA ALA A 165 5.24 -17.47 -4.07
C ALA A 165 4.85 -16.10 -3.50
N ILE A 166 3.71 -15.53 -3.92
CA ILE A 166 3.22 -14.25 -3.36
C ILE A 166 2.73 -14.44 -1.93
N TYR A 167 2.07 -15.56 -1.62
CA TYR A 167 1.63 -15.86 -0.26
C TYR A 167 2.82 -15.91 0.71
N GLU A 168 3.90 -16.61 0.35
CA GLU A 168 5.11 -16.70 1.16
C GLU A 168 5.75 -15.32 1.38
N LEU A 169 5.90 -14.50 0.32
CA LEU A 169 6.41 -13.14 0.45
C LEU A 169 5.62 -12.28 1.44
N LEU A 170 4.30 -12.40 1.47
CA LEU A 170 3.44 -11.64 2.37
C LEU A 170 3.43 -12.20 3.80
N SER A 171 3.78 -13.47 3.98
CA SER A 171 3.78 -14.19 5.26
C SER A 171 5.17 -14.32 5.87
N ASP A 172 6.20 -13.89 5.16
CA ASP A 172 7.60 -14.07 5.54
C ASP A 172 8.01 -13.22 6.74
N ILE A 173 9.05 -13.64 7.41
CA ILE A 173 9.67 -12.97 8.56
C ILE A 173 11.11 -12.62 8.22
N ASP A 174 11.64 -11.57 8.83
CA ASP A 174 13.05 -11.20 8.71
C ASP A 174 13.96 -11.99 9.69
N ASP A 175 15.26 -11.71 9.62
CA ASP A 175 16.26 -12.34 10.47
C ASP A 175 16.03 -12.11 11.98
N ASP A 176 15.33 -11.04 12.34
CA ASP A 176 14.91 -10.73 13.71
C ASP A 176 13.60 -11.42 14.12
N SER A 177 13.10 -12.35 13.30
CA SER A 177 11.81 -13.04 13.47
C SER A 177 10.61 -12.09 13.52
N THR A 178 10.70 -10.94 12.86
CA THR A 178 9.57 -9.99 12.75
C THR A 178 8.93 -10.07 11.35
N PRO A 179 7.59 -10.01 11.23
CA PRO A 179 6.93 -10.08 9.93
C PRO A 179 7.44 -9.02 8.96
N LEU A 180 7.71 -9.41 7.71
CA LEU A 180 8.00 -8.47 6.63
C LEU A 180 6.76 -7.63 6.30
N PHE A 181 5.58 -8.26 6.35
CA PHE A 181 4.30 -7.56 6.21
C PHE A 181 3.46 -7.67 7.48
N GLU A 182 3.01 -6.54 8.04
CA GLU A 182 1.97 -6.53 9.06
C GLU A 182 0.61 -6.81 8.41
N ILE A 183 -0.03 -7.92 8.79
CA ILE A 183 -1.32 -8.32 8.24
C ILE A 183 -2.42 -7.63 9.03
N LEU A 184 -3.17 -6.79 8.36
CA LEU A 184 -4.26 -5.99 8.93
C LEU A 184 -5.57 -6.25 8.19
N ARG A 185 -6.69 -6.03 8.87
CA ARG A 185 -8.02 -6.09 8.29
C ARG A 185 -8.82 -4.86 8.69
N THR A 186 -9.56 -4.30 7.73
CA THR A 186 -10.57 -3.27 8.03
C THR A 186 -11.78 -3.92 8.70
N PRO A 187 -12.39 -3.27 9.67
CA PRO A 187 -13.65 -3.70 10.28
C PRO A 187 -14.78 -3.90 9.27
#